data_93e793b8765a2d96a9a9bca16bc425e7
#
_entry.id   93e793b8765a2d96a9a9bca16bc425e7
#
_cell.length_a   1.000
_cell.length_b   1.000
_cell.length_c   1.000
_cell.angle_alpha   90.00
_cell.angle_beta   90.00
_cell.angle_gamma   90.00
#
_symmetry.space_group_name_H-M   'P 1'
#
loop_
_entity.id
_entity.type
_entity.pdbx_description
1 polymer ?
#
loop_
_entity_poly.entity_id
_entity_poly.type
_entity_poly.pdbx_seq_one_letter_code
_entity_poly.pdbx_strand_id
1 'polypeptide(L)'
;RTITPRIKDMLPDFSEDAIADSFFENVSDITIVACGTAMYAGMVGKTMIQNRLHIPVTVAIASEFRYEEPVINEKSMVIVVSQSGETIDTLEALRLANKYTKKTLSIVNVKGSSIARESSYVLYTHAGPEIAVASTKAYTVQVASFYLLACKLAMTQQKISVEEARTFVG
;
A
#
# COMPACT_ATOMS: atom_id res chain seq x y z
N ARG A 1 -6.54 0.41 -16.07
CA ARG A 1 -7.54 0.72 -15.01
C ARG A 1 -6.90 0.95 -13.63
N THR A 2 -5.81 0.27 -13.30
CA THR A 2 -5.12 0.47 -12.01
C THR A 2 -4.26 1.72 -12.01
N ILE A 3 -3.55 2.00 -13.08
CA ILE A 3 -2.55 3.06 -13.18
C ILE A 3 -3.14 4.35 -13.78
N THR A 4 -3.79 4.26 -14.94
CA THR A 4 -4.22 5.42 -15.72
C THR A 4 -5.03 6.46 -14.95
N PRO A 5 -6.01 6.10 -14.10
CA PRO A 5 -6.77 7.08 -13.33
C PRO A 5 -5.94 7.78 -12.23
N ARG A 6 -4.76 7.23 -11.94
CA ARG A 6 -3.86 7.72 -10.88
C ARG A 6 -2.63 8.44 -11.39
N ILE A 7 -2.68 8.84 -12.64
CA ILE A 7 -1.64 9.68 -13.26
C ILE A 7 -2.30 10.91 -13.84
N LYS A 8 -1.91 12.07 -13.33
CA LYS A 8 -2.34 13.37 -13.83
C LYS A 8 -1.10 14.21 -14.08
N ASP A 9 -1.01 14.80 -15.25
CA ASP A 9 0.15 15.61 -15.67
C ASP A 9 1.50 14.89 -15.49
N MET A 10 1.49 13.57 -15.75
CA MET A 10 2.64 12.66 -15.56
C MET A 10 3.12 12.57 -14.10
N LEU A 11 2.22 12.78 -13.14
CA LEU A 11 2.51 12.67 -11.71
C LEU A 11 1.50 11.74 -11.03
N PRO A 12 1.90 11.03 -9.95
CA PRO A 12 0.95 10.22 -9.18
C PRO A 12 -0.13 11.09 -8.55
N ASP A 13 -1.38 10.75 -8.79
CA ASP A 13 -2.55 11.45 -8.26
C ASP A 13 -3.53 10.42 -7.67
N PHE A 14 -3.76 10.49 -6.37
CA PHE A 14 -4.70 9.63 -5.65
C PHE A 14 -5.98 10.38 -5.23
N SER A 15 -6.29 11.51 -5.85
CA SER A 15 -7.48 12.30 -5.54
C SER A 15 -8.78 11.52 -5.79
N GLU A 16 -8.82 10.69 -6.83
CA GLU A 16 -9.98 9.82 -7.10
C GLU A 16 -10.15 8.71 -6.06
N ASP A 17 -9.09 8.35 -5.34
CA ASP A 17 -9.13 7.39 -4.23
C ASP A 17 -9.49 8.08 -2.90
N ALA A 18 -9.74 9.38 -2.92
CA ALA A 18 -10.00 10.21 -1.73
C ALA A 18 -8.89 10.13 -0.67
N ILE A 19 -7.64 9.95 -1.10
CA ILE A 19 -6.47 9.91 -0.22
C ILE A 19 -5.86 11.31 -0.19
N ALA A 20 -5.92 11.96 0.97
CA ALA A 20 -5.34 13.29 1.14
C ALA A 20 -3.80 13.24 1.07
N ASP A 21 -3.18 14.28 0.51
CA ASP A 21 -1.72 14.38 0.43
C ASP A 21 -1.06 14.35 1.81
N SER A 22 -1.72 14.89 2.84
CA SER A 22 -1.26 14.85 4.23
C SER A 22 -1.04 13.42 4.77
N PHE A 23 -1.72 12.42 4.20
CA PHE A 23 -1.52 11.01 4.56
C PHE A 23 -0.09 10.54 4.27
N PHE A 24 0.52 11.05 3.21
CA PHE A 24 1.86 10.69 2.76
C PHE A 24 2.97 11.51 3.46
N GLU A 25 2.61 12.52 4.23
CA GLU A 25 3.54 13.39 4.95
C GLU A 25 3.96 12.78 6.29
N ASN A 26 5.15 13.12 6.76
CA ASN A 26 5.65 12.76 8.08
C ASN A 26 5.57 11.27 8.41
N VAL A 27 5.90 10.42 7.45
CA VAL A 27 5.99 8.97 7.62
C VAL A 27 7.39 8.61 8.09
N SER A 28 7.52 8.07 9.30
CA SER A 28 8.81 7.70 9.88
C SER A 28 9.29 6.32 9.42
N ASP A 29 8.37 5.40 9.23
CA ASP A 29 8.61 4.02 8.83
C ASP A 29 7.35 3.42 8.20
N ILE A 30 7.52 2.34 7.47
CA ILE A 30 6.41 1.65 6.79
C ILE A 30 6.48 0.16 7.12
N THR A 31 5.35 -0.43 7.47
CA THR A 31 5.17 -1.88 7.58
C THR A 31 4.15 -2.33 6.53
N ILE A 32 4.54 -3.28 5.70
CA ILE A 32 3.67 -3.90 4.71
C ILE A 32 3.27 -5.27 5.25
N VAL A 33 1.97 -5.53 5.36
CA VAL A 33 1.43 -6.76 5.93
C VAL A 33 0.58 -7.49 4.91
N ALA A 34 0.89 -8.74 4.66
CA ALA A 34 0.20 -9.57 3.68
C ALA A 34 0.40 -11.07 3.94
N CYS A 35 -0.34 -11.89 3.21
CA CYS A 35 -0.19 -13.34 3.14
C CYS A 35 -0.02 -13.80 1.68
N GLY A 36 0.59 -14.96 1.48
CA GLY A 36 0.68 -15.62 0.17
C GLY A 36 1.39 -14.76 -0.88
N THR A 37 0.85 -14.74 -2.11
CA THR A 37 1.43 -13.99 -3.22
C THR A 37 1.43 -12.48 -3.01
N ALA A 38 0.48 -11.95 -2.25
CA ALA A 38 0.45 -10.53 -1.88
C ALA A 38 1.69 -10.13 -1.06
N MET A 39 2.25 -11.04 -0.27
CA MET A 39 3.49 -10.81 0.46
C MET A 39 4.68 -10.58 -0.49
N TYR A 40 4.75 -11.32 -1.60
CA TYR A 40 5.81 -11.11 -2.60
C TYR A 40 5.68 -9.76 -3.30
N ALA A 41 4.46 -9.32 -3.59
CA ALA A 41 4.22 -7.96 -4.07
C ALA A 41 4.68 -6.92 -3.03
N GLY A 42 4.43 -7.17 -1.77
CA GLY A 42 4.91 -6.35 -0.66
C GLY A 42 6.43 -6.27 -0.58
N MET A 43 7.14 -7.37 -0.83
CA MET A 43 8.61 -7.39 -0.88
C MET A 43 9.17 -6.51 -2.01
N VAL A 44 8.55 -6.55 -3.18
CA VAL A 44 8.89 -5.65 -4.29
C VAL A 44 8.60 -4.20 -3.90
N GLY A 45 7.44 -3.95 -3.31
CA GLY A 45 7.05 -2.63 -2.79
C GLY A 45 8.03 -2.09 -1.76
N LYS A 46 8.49 -2.94 -0.83
CA LYS A 46 9.54 -2.57 0.13
C LYS A 46 10.78 -2.05 -0.57
N THR A 47 11.30 -2.79 -1.53
CA THR A 47 12.51 -2.40 -2.27
C THR A 47 12.31 -1.07 -2.99
N MET A 48 11.18 -0.89 -3.66
CA MET A 48 10.84 0.34 -4.36
C MET A 48 10.80 1.56 -3.42
N ILE A 49 10.15 1.41 -2.28
CA ILE A 49 9.96 2.50 -1.31
C ILE A 49 11.26 2.79 -0.57
N GLN A 50 11.90 1.76 -0.02
CA GLN A 50 13.09 1.92 0.81
C GLN A 50 14.25 2.56 0.04
N ASN A 51 14.46 2.16 -1.22
CA ASN A 51 15.52 2.71 -2.06
C ASN A 51 15.32 4.19 -2.38
N ARG A 52 14.09 4.68 -2.38
CA ARG A 52 13.77 6.08 -2.68
C ARG A 52 13.67 6.96 -1.45
N LEU A 53 13.08 6.45 -0.38
CA LEU A 53 12.81 7.26 0.81
C LEU A 53 13.92 7.15 1.87
N HIS A 54 14.71 6.08 1.84
CA HIS A 54 15.73 5.78 2.87
C HIS A 54 15.14 5.78 4.30
N ILE A 55 13.92 5.28 4.43
CA ILE A 55 13.27 5.04 5.71
C ILE A 55 13.11 3.53 5.94
N PRO A 56 13.00 3.07 7.19
CA PRO A 56 12.78 1.65 7.45
C PRO A 56 11.47 1.16 6.83
N VAL A 57 11.54 0.09 6.04
CA VAL A 57 10.39 -0.61 5.49
C VAL A 57 10.49 -2.08 5.84
N THR A 58 9.46 -2.60 6.48
CA THR A 58 9.37 -4.00 6.90
C THR A 58 8.23 -4.69 6.17
N VAL A 59 8.44 -5.93 5.76
CA VAL A 59 7.35 -6.80 5.26
C VAL A 59 7.09 -7.86 6.32
N ALA A 60 5.86 -7.96 6.79
CA ALA A 60 5.43 -8.91 7.79
C ALA A 60 4.37 -9.85 7.24
N ILE A 61 4.45 -11.12 7.63
CA ILE A 61 3.40 -12.10 7.35
C ILE A 61 2.23 -11.82 8.29
N ALA A 62 1.03 -11.66 7.74
CA ALA A 62 -0.13 -11.24 8.52
C ALA A 62 -0.46 -12.20 9.68
N SER A 63 -0.30 -13.52 9.46
CA SER A 63 -0.53 -14.52 10.50
C SER A 63 0.42 -14.41 11.69
N GLU A 64 1.64 -13.91 11.48
CA GLU A 64 2.64 -13.71 12.52
C GLU A 64 2.50 -12.34 13.17
N PHE A 65 2.29 -11.30 12.36
CA PHE A 65 2.18 -9.90 12.80
C PHE A 65 1.16 -9.69 13.92
N ARG A 66 0.05 -10.37 13.87
CA ARG A 66 -1.01 -10.25 14.88
C ARG A 66 -0.62 -10.76 16.27
N TYR A 67 0.41 -11.62 16.37
CA TYR A 67 0.92 -12.17 17.63
C TYR A 67 2.19 -11.49 18.11
N GLU A 68 2.80 -10.67 17.27
CA GLU A 68 3.95 -9.85 17.63
C GLU A 68 3.49 -8.59 18.36
N GLU A 69 4.40 -7.99 19.12
CA GLU A 69 4.21 -6.63 19.62
C GLU A 69 4.88 -5.67 18.61
N PRO A 70 4.16 -5.20 17.60
CA PRO A 70 4.77 -4.40 16.56
C PRO A 70 5.24 -3.05 17.12
N VAL A 71 6.41 -2.63 16.69
CA VAL A 71 6.94 -1.30 17.02
C VAL A 71 6.33 -0.29 16.05
N ILE A 72 5.13 0.15 16.36
CA ILE A 72 4.35 1.09 15.56
C ILE A 72 4.05 2.32 16.42
N ASN A 73 4.30 3.50 15.86
CA ASN A 73 3.95 4.79 16.45
C ASN A 73 2.96 5.54 15.53
N GLU A 74 2.48 6.67 15.96
CA GLU A 74 1.50 7.48 15.20
C GLU A 74 1.98 7.99 13.84
N LYS A 75 3.31 8.00 13.60
CA LYS A 75 3.93 8.36 12.31
C LYS A 75 4.25 7.15 11.45
N SER A 76 4.04 5.95 11.95
CA SER A 76 4.20 4.72 11.18
C SER A 76 3.04 4.57 10.18
N MET A 77 3.35 4.22 8.93
CA MET A 77 2.36 3.84 7.95
C MET A 77 2.29 2.31 7.87
N VAL A 78 1.09 1.75 7.93
CA VAL A 78 0.86 0.32 7.74
C VAL A 78 0.06 0.12 6.47
N ILE A 79 0.64 -0.63 5.54
CA ILE A 79 0.01 -0.99 4.26
C ILE A 79 -0.37 -2.47 4.32
N VAL A 80 -1.66 -2.76 4.27
CA VAL A 80 -2.15 -4.15 4.19
C VAL A 80 -2.54 -4.48 2.75
N VAL A 81 -2.17 -5.66 2.29
CA VAL A 81 -2.41 -6.09 0.92
C VAL A 81 -3.22 -7.36 0.90
N SER A 82 -4.36 -7.34 0.23
CA SER A 82 -5.24 -8.50 0.08
C SER A 82 -6.06 -8.36 -1.20
N GLN A 83 -6.09 -9.38 -2.03
CA GLN A 83 -6.90 -9.37 -3.24
C GLN A 83 -8.40 -9.35 -2.90
N SER A 84 -8.86 -10.26 -2.06
CA SER A 84 -10.27 -10.35 -1.64
C SER A 84 -10.69 -9.25 -0.65
N GLY A 85 -9.74 -8.75 0.15
CA GLY A 85 -10.03 -7.88 1.28
C GLY A 85 -10.76 -8.57 2.44
N GLU A 86 -10.81 -9.91 2.44
CA GLU A 86 -11.49 -10.72 3.45
C GLU A 86 -10.55 -11.71 4.15
N THR A 87 -9.25 -11.66 3.90
CA THR A 87 -8.25 -12.51 4.56
C THR A 87 -8.24 -12.22 6.06
N ILE A 88 -8.61 -13.21 6.87
CA ILE A 88 -8.81 -13.03 8.31
C ILE A 88 -7.54 -12.55 9.02
N ASP A 89 -6.39 -13.16 8.75
CA ASP A 89 -5.13 -12.77 9.38
C ASP A 89 -4.74 -11.32 9.02
N THR A 90 -4.95 -10.92 7.78
CA THR A 90 -4.67 -9.54 7.32
C THR A 90 -5.64 -8.54 7.96
N LEU A 91 -6.91 -8.91 8.12
CA LEU A 91 -7.89 -8.08 8.80
C LEU A 91 -7.54 -7.88 10.29
N GLU A 92 -7.16 -8.95 10.98
CA GLU A 92 -6.74 -8.86 12.38
C GLU A 92 -5.45 -8.06 12.55
N ALA A 93 -4.51 -8.20 11.62
CA ALA A 93 -3.30 -7.38 11.58
C ALA A 93 -3.63 -5.89 11.39
N LEU A 94 -4.58 -5.56 10.51
CA LEU A 94 -5.07 -4.20 10.33
C LEU A 94 -5.69 -3.64 11.60
N ARG A 95 -6.53 -4.42 12.26
CA ARG A 95 -7.17 -4.05 13.53
C ARG A 95 -6.13 -3.76 14.62
N LEU A 96 -5.07 -4.58 14.68
CA LEU A 96 -3.96 -4.34 15.59
C LEU A 96 -3.25 -3.03 15.25
N ALA A 97 -2.92 -2.79 13.98
CA ALA A 97 -2.27 -1.56 13.53
C ALA A 97 -3.10 -0.31 13.85
N ASN A 98 -4.42 -0.37 13.68
CA ASN A 98 -5.33 0.73 13.96
C ASN A 98 -5.33 1.18 15.44
N LYS A 99 -4.82 0.36 16.35
CA LYS A 99 -4.65 0.75 17.77
C LYS A 99 -3.48 1.72 17.97
N TYR A 100 -2.52 1.74 17.07
CA TYR A 100 -1.27 2.50 17.21
C TYR A 100 -1.14 3.67 16.24
N THR A 101 -1.73 3.56 15.05
CA THR A 101 -1.63 4.58 14.01
C THR A 101 -2.94 4.76 13.24
N LYS A 102 -3.16 5.98 12.77
CA LYS A 102 -4.23 6.28 11.81
C LYS A 102 -3.76 6.24 10.36
N LYS A 103 -2.47 6.00 10.14
CA LYS A 103 -1.87 5.91 8.80
C LYS A 103 -1.95 4.48 8.26
N THR A 104 -3.16 3.96 8.13
CA THR A 104 -3.39 2.64 7.54
C THR A 104 -3.96 2.76 6.13
N LEU A 105 -3.35 2.05 5.20
CA LEU A 105 -3.74 1.97 3.80
C LEU A 105 -3.95 0.51 3.42
N SER A 106 -5.06 0.19 2.80
CA SER A 106 -5.26 -1.12 2.21
C SER A 106 -5.16 -1.08 0.69
N ILE A 107 -4.51 -2.09 0.12
CA ILE A 107 -4.49 -2.36 -1.31
C ILE A 107 -5.34 -3.60 -1.55
N VAL A 108 -6.54 -3.43 -2.06
CA VAL A 108 -7.53 -4.49 -2.24
C VAL A 108 -8.23 -4.38 -3.60
N ASN A 109 -8.79 -5.49 -4.08
CA ASN A 109 -9.54 -5.49 -5.34
C ASN A 109 -11.06 -5.38 -5.12
N VAL A 110 -11.59 -5.90 -4.01
CA VAL A 110 -13.03 -5.98 -3.78
C VAL A 110 -13.52 -4.77 -3.00
N LYS A 111 -14.41 -3.99 -3.63
CA LYS A 111 -15.05 -2.83 -3.01
C LYS A 111 -15.94 -3.27 -1.84
N GLY A 112 -15.90 -2.50 -0.76
CA GLY A 112 -16.71 -2.76 0.43
C GLY A 112 -16.30 -3.97 1.24
N SER A 113 -15.15 -4.59 0.94
CA SER A 113 -14.60 -5.68 1.74
C SER A 113 -14.31 -5.23 3.18
N SER A 114 -14.19 -6.18 4.10
CA SER A 114 -13.95 -5.90 5.52
C SER A 114 -12.67 -5.09 5.74
N ILE A 115 -11.59 -5.46 5.07
CA ILE A 115 -10.32 -4.72 5.12
C ILE A 115 -10.49 -3.29 4.58
N ALA A 116 -11.21 -3.12 3.46
CA ALA A 116 -11.47 -1.81 2.90
C ALA A 116 -12.25 -0.89 3.87
N ARG A 117 -13.24 -1.45 4.56
CA ARG A 117 -14.07 -0.66 5.50
C ARG A 117 -13.31 -0.23 6.76
N GLU A 118 -12.34 -1.02 7.19
CA GLU A 118 -11.64 -0.78 8.46
C GLU A 118 -10.31 -0.05 8.32
N SER A 119 -9.78 0.13 7.11
CA SER A 119 -8.58 0.94 6.87
C SER A 119 -8.91 2.44 6.75
N SER A 120 -7.94 3.28 7.12
CA SER A 120 -8.11 4.74 7.02
C SER A 120 -8.27 5.20 5.57
N TYR A 121 -7.52 4.58 4.66
CA TYR A 121 -7.60 4.81 3.23
C TYR A 121 -7.52 3.51 2.45
N VAL A 122 -8.08 3.50 1.25
CA VAL A 122 -8.16 2.32 0.40
C VAL A 122 -7.68 2.64 -1.01
N LEU A 123 -6.82 1.79 -1.53
CA LEU A 123 -6.41 1.78 -2.92
C LEU A 123 -6.98 0.53 -3.59
N TYR A 124 -7.99 0.70 -4.42
CA TYR A 124 -8.57 -0.42 -5.18
C TYR A 124 -7.74 -0.72 -6.43
N THR A 125 -7.40 -1.99 -6.64
CA THR A 125 -6.56 -2.40 -7.77
C THR A 125 -7.33 -2.44 -9.10
N HIS A 126 -8.66 -2.52 -9.07
CA HIS A 126 -9.51 -2.59 -10.26
C HIS A 126 -9.13 -3.73 -11.23
N ALA A 127 -8.65 -4.84 -10.68
CA ALA A 127 -8.24 -6.01 -11.48
C ALA A 127 -9.43 -6.78 -12.08
N GLY A 128 -10.64 -6.47 -11.66
CA GLY A 128 -11.83 -7.24 -11.99
C GLY A 128 -11.92 -8.56 -11.21
N PRO A 129 -12.95 -9.37 -11.44
CA PRO A 129 -13.10 -10.64 -10.74
C PRO A 129 -11.97 -11.60 -11.11
N GLU A 130 -11.48 -12.33 -10.12
CA GLU A 130 -10.46 -13.34 -10.30
C GLU A 130 -11.11 -14.70 -10.44
N ILE A 131 -10.87 -15.37 -11.56
CA ILE A 131 -11.48 -16.66 -11.91
C ILE A 131 -10.48 -17.80 -11.69
N ALA A 132 -9.20 -17.51 -11.52
CA ALA A 132 -8.14 -18.50 -11.38
C ALA A 132 -7.50 -18.51 -10.00
N VAL A 133 -7.08 -19.70 -9.54
CA VAL A 133 -6.39 -19.91 -8.26
C VAL A 133 -4.98 -19.27 -8.25
N ALA A 134 -4.36 -19.13 -9.41
CA ALA A 134 -3.05 -18.51 -9.57
C ALA A 134 -3.21 -17.03 -9.98
N SER A 135 -2.81 -16.15 -9.10
CA SER A 135 -3.13 -14.73 -9.13
C SER A 135 -2.05 -13.86 -9.79
N THR A 136 -1.60 -14.18 -11.01
CA THR A 136 -0.64 -13.34 -11.74
C THR A 136 -1.17 -11.93 -11.97
N LYS A 137 -2.44 -11.79 -12.28
CA LYS A 137 -3.11 -10.51 -12.51
C LYS A 137 -3.18 -9.67 -11.24
N ALA A 138 -3.58 -10.27 -10.12
CA ALA A 138 -3.64 -9.58 -8.84
C ALA A 138 -2.23 -9.13 -8.38
N TYR A 139 -1.24 -9.99 -8.52
CA TYR A 139 0.15 -9.67 -8.22
C TYR A 139 0.65 -8.46 -9.03
N THR A 140 0.45 -8.46 -10.34
CA THR A 140 0.90 -7.38 -11.22
C THR A 140 0.29 -6.04 -10.85
N VAL A 141 -1.03 -5.99 -10.57
CA VAL A 141 -1.69 -4.73 -10.19
C VAL A 141 -1.31 -4.27 -8.79
N GLN A 142 -0.99 -5.18 -7.88
CA GLN A 142 -0.46 -4.85 -6.56
C GLN A 142 0.93 -4.20 -6.68
N VAL A 143 1.82 -4.78 -7.48
CA VAL A 143 3.15 -4.21 -7.77
C VAL A 143 3.02 -2.83 -8.41
N ALA A 144 2.12 -2.66 -9.38
CA ALA A 144 1.86 -1.38 -10.01
C ALA A 144 1.37 -0.32 -9.00
N SER A 145 0.55 -0.74 -8.04
CA SER A 145 0.08 0.14 -6.95
C SER A 145 1.24 0.59 -6.07
N PHE A 146 2.14 -0.31 -5.71
CA PHE A 146 3.35 0.04 -4.95
C PHE A 146 4.29 0.98 -5.72
N TYR A 147 4.39 0.80 -7.03
CA TYR A 147 5.19 1.69 -7.89
C TYR A 147 4.71 3.14 -7.77
N LEU A 148 3.40 3.37 -7.92
CA LEU A 148 2.81 4.70 -7.80
C LEU A 148 2.92 5.25 -6.38
N LEU A 149 2.71 4.41 -5.36
CA LEU A 149 2.86 4.81 -3.96
C LEU A 149 4.30 5.23 -3.64
N ALA A 150 5.29 4.48 -4.10
CA ALA A 150 6.70 4.81 -3.89
C ALA A 150 7.05 6.17 -4.51
N CYS A 151 6.56 6.45 -5.71
CA CYS A 151 6.75 7.73 -6.37
C CYS A 151 6.06 8.87 -5.60
N LYS A 152 4.81 8.67 -5.19
CA LYS A 152 4.03 9.66 -4.42
C LYS A 152 4.68 9.99 -3.07
N LEU A 153 5.09 8.96 -2.33
CA LEU A 153 5.77 9.12 -1.05
C LEU A 153 7.09 9.87 -1.21
N ALA A 154 7.92 9.48 -2.19
CA ALA A 154 9.21 10.13 -2.44
C ALA A 154 9.04 11.60 -2.84
N MET A 155 8.04 11.90 -3.65
CA MET A 155 7.73 13.27 -4.06
C MET A 155 7.22 14.11 -2.87
N THR A 156 6.28 13.58 -2.10
CA THR A 156 5.69 14.27 -0.94
C THR A 156 6.72 14.54 0.15
N GLN A 157 7.65 13.61 0.36
CA GLN A 157 8.74 13.78 1.34
C GLN A 157 9.96 14.52 0.76
N GLN A 158 9.86 15.08 -0.42
CA GLN A 158 10.91 15.86 -1.09
C GLN A 158 12.22 15.08 -1.30
N LYS A 159 12.12 13.76 -1.50
CA LYS A 159 13.26 12.89 -1.80
C LYS A 159 13.60 12.87 -3.29
N ILE A 160 12.63 13.19 -4.14
CA ILE A 160 12.79 13.37 -5.58
C ILE A 160 12.11 14.68 -6.00
N SER A 161 12.61 15.28 -7.09
CA SER A 161 11.99 16.45 -7.69
C SER A 161 10.74 16.07 -8.49
N VAL A 162 9.93 17.08 -8.85
CA VAL A 162 8.76 16.89 -9.72
C VAL A 162 9.20 16.37 -11.10
N GLU A 163 10.33 16.82 -11.62
CA GLU A 163 10.86 16.35 -12.92
C GLU A 163 11.32 14.89 -12.86
N GLU A 164 11.97 14.49 -11.78
CA GLU A 164 12.33 13.08 -11.54
C GLU A 164 11.07 12.22 -11.41
N ALA A 165 10.04 12.70 -10.71
CA ALA A 165 8.78 12.01 -10.59
C ALA A 165 8.08 11.82 -11.95
N ARG A 166 8.10 12.83 -12.82
CA ARG A 166 7.57 12.74 -14.19
C ARG A 166 8.32 11.71 -15.02
N THR A 167 9.65 11.73 -14.95
CA THR A 167 10.48 10.75 -15.65
C THR A 167 10.21 9.33 -15.16
N PHE A 168 9.93 9.18 -13.88
CA PHE A 168 9.63 7.89 -13.27
C PHE A 168 8.27 7.31 -13.72
N VAL A 169 7.27 8.16 -13.90
CA VAL A 169 5.90 7.76 -14.30
C VAL A 169 5.77 7.61 -15.82
N GLY A 170 6.52 8.37 -16.58
CA GLY A 170 6.53 8.31 -18.05
C GLY A 170 7.29 7.12 -18.58
#